data_0d45fe273b4bd929e0b9ba3b28198a99
#
_entry.id   0d45fe273b4bd929e0b9ba3b28198a99
#
_cell.length_a   1.000
_cell.length_b   1.000
_cell.length_c   1.000
_cell.angle_alpha   90.00
_cell.angle_beta   90.00
_cell.angle_gamma   90.00
#
_symmetry.space_group_name_H-M   'P 1'
#
loop_
_entity.id
_entity.type
_entity.pdbx_description
1 polymer ?
#
loop_
_entity_poly.entity_id
_entity_poly.type
_entity_poly.pdbx_seq_one_letter_code
_entity_poly.pdbx_strand_id
1 'polypeptide(L)'
;MTSRTSLSLFTAALLAGVTASAAADLPVNKGLVAVGRLPADLRDSFGETFGSGSGMSVLDWKKTDKGYAGSFLLLPDRGYNVEGTTDYSTRVNMLSIAFAAPETGKAATAELKLDKTFLLTDKAGKPMTGLDPIAISKDNGVDLPGASTGAVSLDPEAIVRLSDGSLMISDEYGPTIYHFTAEGKLVSATLPPQAFLPMRKGALNFSSNNPGANAPKPDPEDPETGRQNNQGFEGMALNPATQELTVVLQSATRQDGGDKKSTRFNTRALVYDATNPDALKLKAEYVVPLPTFKDAEGKTLVAAQSELAVLPDGRLLLLSRDSNNGWGVKGDTSLYRRVDLLDFAGATNIAGTEFDGLKPVAPKGQLDASVTAAKLTAVIDMNDNAELAKAGLHNGAPHDAGDLSEKWESMGVVPAFDPEHPKDVLVLIANDNDFLTTRGHQVGADYKADADVDTMVLVYRLSLD
;
A
#
# COMPACT_ATOMS: atom_id res chain seq x y z
N MET A 1 -63.53 10.05 -57.47
CA MET A 1 -62.48 8.99 -57.41
C MET A 1 -61.37 9.53 -56.53
N THR A 2 -61.37 9.20 -55.26
CA THR A 2 -60.36 9.67 -54.26
C THR A 2 -59.58 8.44 -53.81
N SER A 3 -58.30 8.40 -54.19
CA SER A 3 -57.33 7.39 -53.77
C SER A 3 -56.87 7.67 -52.38
N ARG A 4 -57.06 6.73 -51.45
CA ARG A 4 -56.43 6.78 -50.09
C ARG A 4 -55.15 5.97 -50.10
N THR A 5 -54.01 6.61 -49.89
CA THR A 5 -52.71 5.97 -49.68
C THR A 5 -52.53 5.67 -48.19
N SER A 6 -52.42 4.38 -47.86
CA SER A 6 -52.14 3.95 -46.49
C SER A 6 -50.63 3.96 -46.22
N LEU A 7 -50.19 4.69 -45.23
CA LEU A 7 -48.80 4.74 -44.77
C LEU A 7 -48.62 3.73 -43.61
N SER A 8 -47.88 2.65 -43.85
CA SER A 8 -47.54 1.66 -42.82
C SER A 8 -46.26 2.09 -42.09
N LEU A 9 -46.40 2.40 -40.79
CA LEU A 9 -45.23 2.59 -39.92
C LEU A 9 -44.66 1.22 -39.50
N PHE A 10 -43.42 0.96 -39.90
CA PHE A 10 -42.65 -0.14 -39.34
C PHE A 10 -41.93 0.38 -38.07
N THR A 11 -42.34 -0.12 -36.93
CA THR A 11 -41.64 0.12 -35.65
C THR A 11 -40.54 -0.95 -35.53
N ALA A 12 -39.28 -0.56 -35.71
CA ALA A 12 -38.14 -1.42 -35.42
C ALA A 12 -37.85 -1.37 -33.91
N ALA A 13 -38.13 -2.47 -33.22
CA ALA A 13 -37.69 -2.63 -31.82
C ALA A 13 -36.21 -2.99 -31.79
N LEU A 14 -35.37 -2.05 -31.31
CA LEU A 14 -33.99 -2.34 -30.94
C LEU A 14 -34.03 -3.19 -29.66
N LEU A 15 -33.74 -4.47 -29.74
CA LEU A 15 -33.33 -5.28 -28.60
C LEU A 15 -31.88 -4.91 -28.26
N ALA A 16 -31.68 -4.08 -27.23
CA ALA A 16 -30.38 -3.95 -26.59
C ALA A 16 -30.09 -5.25 -25.84
N GLY A 17 -29.28 -6.10 -26.42
CA GLY A 17 -28.75 -7.28 -25.76
C GLY A 17 -27.79 -6.82 -24.63
N VAL A 18 -28.25 -6.92 -23.41
CA VAL A 18 -27.35 -6.84 -22.23
C VAL A 18 -26.55 -8.14 -22.24
N THR A 19 -25.32 -8.08 -22.77
CA THR A 19 -24.36 -9.15 -22.56
C THR A 19 -23.98 -9.10 -21.09
N ALA A 20 -24.52 -10.03 -20.29
CA ALA A 20 -23.98 -10.28 -18.96
C ALA A 20 -22.52 -10.67 -19.15
N SER A 21 -21.60 -9.81 -18.72
CA SER A 21 -20.19 -10.17 -18.58
C SER A 21 -20.17 -11.34 -17.59
N ALA A 22 -19.68 -12.50 -18.02
CA ALA A 22 -19.42 -13.59 -17.10
C ALA A 22 -18.49 -13.05 -16.01
N ALA A 23 -18.84 -13.25 -14.74
CA ALA A 23 -17.93 -12.90 -13.64
C ALA A 23 -16.63 -13.68 -13.89
N ALA A 24 -15.49 -12.96 -13.90
CA ALA A 24 -14.20 -13.63 -14.04
C ALA A 24 -13.99 -14.56 -12.84
N ASP A 25 -13.43 -15.75 -13.09
CA ASP A 25 -13.15 -16.70 -12.03
C ASP A 25 -12.17 -16.09 -10.99
N LEU A 26 -12.28 -16.52 -9.73
CA LEU A 26 -11.40 -16.05 -8.69
C LEU A 26 -9.96 -16.53 -8.95
N PRO A 27 -8.94 -15.69 -8.69
CA PRO A 27 -7.55 -16.12 -8.74
C PRO A 27 -7.31 -17.33 -7.82
N VAL A 28 -6.61 -18.34 -8.34
CA VAL A 28 -6.30 -19.55 -7.56
C VAL A 28 -4.84 -19.49 -7.10
N ASN A 29 -4.63 -19.47 -5.79
CA ASN A 29 -3.28 -19.55 -5.21
C ASN A 29 -2.65 -20.93 -5.50
N LYS A 30 -1.52 -20.93 -6.21
CA LYS A 30 -0.72 -22.13 -6.52
C LYS A 30 0.44 -22.31 -5.54
N GLY A 31 0.56 -21.44 -4.55
CA GLY A 31 1.50 -21.54 -3.44
C GLY A 31 2.76 -20.69 -3.56
N LEU A 32 3.60 -20.78 -2.53
CA LEU A 32 4.88 -20.11 -2.41
C LEU A 32 5.92 -20.75 -3.32
N VAL A 33 6.55 -19.97 -4.21
CA VAL A 33 7.49 -20.46 -5.23
C VAL A 33 8.93 -20.00 -5.03
N ALA A 34 9.15 -18.86 -4.35
CA ALA A 34 10.50 -18.39 -4.03
C ALA A 34 10.51 -17.48 -2.79
N VAL A 35 11.67 -17.41 -2.13
CA VAL A 35 11.93 -16.50 -1.01
C VAL A 35 13.31 -15.89 -1.16
N GLY A 36 13.40 -14.56 -1.08
CA GLY A 36 14.65 -13.81 -1.02
C GLY A 36 14.81 -13.12 0.32
N ARG A 37 16.06 -12.87 0.74
CA ARG A 37 16.40 -12.14 1.97
C ARG A 37 17.56 -11.18 1.76
N LEU A 38 17.50 -10.03 2.42
CA LEU A 38 18.62 -9.12 2.63
C LEU A 38 18.86 -8.98 4.13
N PRO A 39 20.13 -8.97 4.58
CA PRO A 39 20.44 -8.84 6.01
C PRO A 39 19.89 -7.55 6.61
N ALA A 40 19.41 -7.62 7.85
CA ALA A 40 18.85 -6.47 8.59
C ALA A 40 19.84 -5.29 8.70
N ASP A 41 21.15 -5.57 8.77
CA ASP A 41 22.20 -4.56 8.88
C ASP A 41 22.80 -4.13 7.53
N LEU A 42 22.17 -4.52 6.40
CA LEU A 42 22.57 -4.03 5.08
C LEU A 42 22.60 -2.49 5.07
N ARG A 43 23.63 -1.94 4.42
CA ARG A 43 23.74 -0.50 4.19
C ARG A 43 23.34 -0.13 2.78
N ASP A 44 22.65 0.98 2.66
CA ASP A 44 22.29 1.56 1.39
C ASP A 44 23.47 2.33 0.75
N SER A 45 23.22 2.99 -0.40
CA SER A 45 24.26 3.73 -1.14
C SER A 45 24.79 4.97 -0.38
N PHE A 46 24.13 5.40 0.69
CA PHE A 46 24.54 6.51 1.58
C PHE A 46 25.23 6.02 2.85
N GLY A 47 25.35 4.70 3.04
CA GLY A 47 25.98 4.09 4.22
C GLY A 47 25.04 4.00 5.43
N GLU A 48 23.76 4.30 5.27
CA GLU A 48 22.73 4.16 6.30
C GLU A 48 22.07 2.78 6.24
N THR A 49 21.41 2.37 7.32
CA THR A 49 20.64 1.12 7.35
C THR A 49 19.63 1.11 6.20
N PHE A 50 19.60 0.01 5.44
CA PHE A 50 18.80 -0.10 4.23
C PHE A 50 17.32 0.11 4.50
N GLY A 51 16.74 -0.54 5.52
CA GLY A 51 15.35 -0.56 5.92
C GLY A 51 14.40 -0.32 4.74
N SER A 52 13.54 -1.24 4.42
CA SER A 52 12.72 -1.04 3.22
C SER A 52 11.55 -2.02 3.18
N GLY A 53 10.57 -1.73 2.33
CA GLY A 53 9.49 -2.64 2.02
C GLY A 53 8.09 -2.11 2.25
N SER A 54 7.89 -0.80 2.51
CA SER A 54 6.56 -0.18 2.59
C SER A 54 5.87 -0.14 1.22
N GLY A 55 6.62 0.05 0.13
CA GLY A 55 6.03 0.03 -1.21
C GLY A 55 6.94 -0.57 -2.27
N MET A 56 6.36 -1.20 -3.30
CA MET A 56 7.08 -1.83 -4.40
C MET A 56 6.54 -1.41 -5.77
N SER A 57 7.47 -1.16 -6.72
CA SER A 57 7.11 -1.02 -8.14
C SER A 57 8.07 -1.78 -9.03
N VAL A 58 7.56 -2.73 -9.81
CA VAL A 58 8.41 -3.54 -10.71
C VAL A 58 8.89 -2.69 -11.88
N LEU A 59 10.19 -2.78 -12.21
CA LEU A 59 10.84 -2.07 -13.31
C LEU A 59 10.94 -2.93 -14.56
N ASP A 60 11.47 -4.15 -14.42
CA ASP A 60 11.55 -5.13 -15.48
C ASP A 60 11.38 -6.56 -14.93
N TRP A 61 10.95 -7.47 -15.80
CA TRP A 61 10.75 -8.86 -15.45
C TRP A 61 10.90 -9.77 -16.66
N LYS A 62 11.62 -10.87 -16.52
CA LYS A 62 11.83 -11.83 -17.60
C LYS A 62 11.97 -13.26 -17.10
N LYS A 63 11.56 -14.21 -17.94
CA LYS A 63 11.94 -15.63 -17.82
C LYS A 63 13.34 -15.82 -18.38
N THR A 64 14.13 -16.63 -17.72
CA THR A 64 15.48 -17.03 -18.13
C THR A 64 15.53 -18.55 -18.36
N ASP A 65 16.61 -19.06 -18.90
CA ASP A 65 16.78 -20.51 -19.08
C ASP A 65 16.79 -21.30 -17.75
N LYS A 66 17.07 -20.62 -16.62
CA LYS A 66 17.13 -21.23 -15.30
C LYS A 66 15.93 -20.90 -14.40
N GLY A 67 15.12 -19.91 -14.73
CA GLY A 67 14.02 -19.45 -13.88
C GLY A 67 13.62 -18.04 -14.22
N TYR A 68 13.72 -17.10 -13.27
CA TYR A 68 13.25 -15.73 -13.39
C TYR A 68 14.32 -14.73 -12.98
N ALA A 69 14.29 -13.55 -13.57
CA ALA A 69 15.09 -12.42 -13.15
C ALA A 69 14.32 -11.12 -13.44
N GLY A 70 14.58 -10.10 -12.61
CA GLY A 70 13.96 -8.78 -12.78
C GLY A 70 14.58 -7.74 -11.87
N SER A 71 14.00 -6.57 -11.89
CA SER A 71 14.32 -5.46 -10.99
C SER A 71 13.07 -4.73 -10.54
N PHE A 72 13.16 -4.11 -9.37
CA PHE A 72 12.05 -3.35 -8.78
C PHE A 72 12.56 -2.22 -7.90
N LEU A 73 11.72 -1.21 -7.73
CA LEU A 73 11.88 -0.20 -6.70
C LEU A 73 11.27 -0.71 -5.40
N LEU A 74 11.95 -0.45 -4.30
CA LEU A 74 11.47 -0.72 -2.95
C LEU A 74 11.60 0.55 -2.13
N LEU A 75 10.51 0.94 -1.47
CA LEU A 75 10.36 2.20 -0.77
C LEU A 75 10.45 1.95 0.74
N PRO A 76 11.38 2.55 1.50
CA PRO A 76 11.29 2.60 2.95
C PRO A 76 10.34 3.71 3.40
N ASP A 77 9.77 3.55 4.60
CA ASP A 77 8.97 4.58 5.26
C ASP A 77 9.82 5.76 5.78
N ARG A 78 9.38 6.42 6.83
CA ARG A 78 10.01 7.58 7.49
C ARG A 78 11.34 7.31 8.21
N GLY A 79 11.84 6.08 8.23
CA GLY A 79 13.05 5.70 8.93
C GLY A 79 12.81 5.17 10.35
N TYR A 80 13.91 4.82 11.04
CA TYR A 80 13.86 4.31 12.41
C TYR A 80 13.18 5.30 13.35
N ASN A 81 12.09 4.90 13.99
CA ASN A 81 11.19 5.82 14.71
C ASN A 81 10.71 5.28 16.07
N VAL A 82 11.38 4.28 16.65
CA VAL A 82 11.02 3.66 17.93
C VAL A 82 11.01 4.64 19.10
N GLU A 83 11.92 5.62 19.09
CA GLU A 83 12.05 6.68 20.11
C GLU A 83 11.57 8.05 19.58
N GLY A 84 10.65 8.07 18.61
CA GLY A 84 10.24 9.23 17.86
C GLY A 84 10.96 9.34 16.51
N THR A 85 10.39 10.14 15.61
CA THR A 85 10.90 10.28 14.24
C THR A 85 12.25 11.00 14.19
N THR A 86 13.04 10.69 13.15
CA THR A 86 14.39 11.24 12.93
C THR A 86 14.43 12.06 11.63
N ASP A 87 15.50 12.85 11.44
CA ASP A 87 15.73 13.63 10.19
C ASP A 87 16.26 12.73 9.06
N TYR A 88 15.67 11.54 8.95
CA TYR A 88 15.97 10.58 7.88
C TYR A 88 15.56 11.16 6.53
N SER A 89 16.51 11.22 5.60
CA SER A 89 16.20 11.66 4.23
C SER A 89 15.48 10.54 3.49
N THR A 90 14.18 10.73 3.19
CA THR A 90 13.37 9.74 2.51
C THR A 90 13.92 9.43 1.12
N ARG A 91 13.84 8.17 0.70
CA ARG A 91 14.56 7.63 -0.45
C ARG A 91 13.85 6.48 -1.12
N VAL A 92 14.37 6.05 -2.26
CA VAL A 92 13.93 4.87 -3.00
C VAL A 92 15.14 3.99 -3.27
N ASN A 93 14.98 2.70 -3.07
CA ASN A 93 15.97 1.68 -3.34
C ASN A 93 15.63 0.94 -4.64
N MET A 94 16.59 0.69 -5.51
CA MET A 94 16.46 -0.15 -6.68
C MET A 94 17.15 -1.47 -6.41
N LEU A 95 16.42 -2.57 -6.58
CA LEU A 95 16.91 -3.93 -6.35
C LEU A 95 16.78 -4.77 -7.60
N SER A 96 17.71 -5.72 -7.76
CA SER A 96 17.55 -6.84 -8.66
C SER A 96 17.21 -8.12 -7.90
N ILE A 97 16.47 -9.02 -8.57
CA ILE A 97 16.06 -10.33 -8.06
C ILE A 97 16.32 -11.40 -9.13
N ALA A 98 16.79 -12.56 -8.71
CA ALA A 98 16.89 -13.72 -9.57
C ALA A 98 16.65 -15.02 -8.78
N PHE A 99 15.92 -15.98 -9.34
CA PHE A 99 15.73 -17.30 -8.74
C PHE A 99 15.51 -18.38 -9.80
N ALA A 100 15.89 -19.60 -9.45
CA ALA A 100 15.63 -20.76 -10.28
C ALA A 100 14.15 -21.13 -10.31
N ALA A 101 13.69 -21.85 -11.33
CA ALA A 101 12.37 -22.45 -11.31
C ALA A 101 12.24 -23.36 -10.06
N PRO A 102 11.12 -23.27 -9.31
CA PRO A 102 10.96 -24.03 -8.07
C PRO A 102 10.92 -25.54 -8.35
N GLU A 103 11.53 -26.34 -7.48
CA GLU A 103 11.36 -27.80 -7.45
C GLU A 103 9.97 -28.14 -6.86
N THR A 104 9.46 -29.31 -7.23
CA THR A 104 8.18 -29.79 -6.68
C THR A 104 8.25 -29.85 -5.15
N GLY A 105 7.32 -29.15 -4.48
CA GLY A 105 7.18 -29.13 -3.01
C GLY A 105 8.22 -28.28 -2.27
N LYS A 106 9.04 -27.48 -3.00
CA LYS A 106 10.00 -26.55 -2.39
C LYS A 106 9.89 -25.18 -3.03
N ALA A 107 10.07 -24.13 -2.26
CA ALA A 107 10.30 -22.80 -2.77
C ALA A 107 11.79 -22.61 -3.10
N ALA A 108 12.06 -21.87 -4.19
CA ALA A 108 13.43 -21.52 -4.57
C ALA A 108 13.99 -20.43 -3.63
N THR A 109 15.32 -20.41 -3.48
CA THR A 109 15.98 -19.24 -2.90
C THR A 109 16.16 -18.18 -3.97
N ALA A 110 15.64 -16.97 -3.72
CA ALA A 110 15.87 -15.83 -4.59
C ALA A 110 17.09 -15.04 -4.10
N GLU A 111 17.99 -14.74 -5.05
CA GLU A 111 19.09 -13.81 -4.83
C GLU A 111 18.56 -12.39 -4.99
N LEU A 112 18.71 -11.57 -3.95
CA LEU A 112 18.38 -10.14 -3.93
C LEU A 112 19.67 -9.33 -3.87
N LYS A 113 19.70 -8.20 -4.58
CA LYS A 113 20.83 -7.29 -4.56
C LYS A 113 20.35 -5.85 -4.63
N LEU A 114 20.85 -5.01 -3.72
CA LEU A 114 20.71 -3.57 -3.82
C LEU A 114 21.62 -3.03 -4.92
N ASP A 115 21.04 -2.39 -5.93
CA ASP A 115 21.78 -1.83 -7.06
C ASP A 115 22.05 -0.34 -6.90
N LYS A 116 21.06 0.42 -6.36
CA LYS A 116 21.14 1.87 -6.21
C LYS A 116 20.14 2.37 -5.17
N THR A 117 20.50 3.47 -4.49
CA THR A 117 19.58 4.28 -3.68
C THR A 117 19.59 5.73 -4.20
N PHE A 118 18.43 6.39 -4.22
CA PHE A 118 18.32 7.83 -4.54
C PHE A 118 17.31 8.51 -3.61
N LEU A 119 17.55 9.80 -3.33
CA LEU A 119 16.73 10.58 -2.40
C LEU A 119 15.46 11.11 -3.06
N LEU A 120 14.40 11.24 -2.27
CA LEU A 120 13.23 12.04 -2.60
C LEU A 120 13.50 13.49 -2.18
N THR A 121 13.28 14.43 -3.09
CA THR A 121 13.61 15.84 -2.88
C THR A 121 12.44 16.74 -3.24
N ASP A 122 12.36 17.90 -2.60
CA ASP A 122 11.42 18.94 -2.99
C ASP A 122 11.80 19.58 -4.35
N LYS A 123 11.01 20.54 -4.81
CA LYS A 123 11.26 21.27 -6.10
C LYS A 123 12.56 22.05 -6.11
N ALA A 124 13.09 22.43 -4.96
CA ALA A 124 14.39 23.10 -4.84
C ALA A 124 15.58 22.12 -4.82
N GLY A 125 15.32 20.82 -4.72
CA GLY A 125 16.32 19.75 -4.60
C GLY A 125 16.78 19.51 -3.15
N LYS A 126 16.07 20.05 -2.14
CA LYS A 126 16.31 19.76 -0.72
C LYS A 126 15.70 18.38 -0.41
N PRO A 127 16.44 17.47 0.25
CA PRO A 127 15.86 16.18 0.68
C PRO A 127 14.61 16.37 1.55
N MET A 128 13.61 15.54 1.33
CA MET A 128 12.47 15.38 2.23
C MET A 128 12.87 14.56 3.44
N THR A 129 12.13 14.65 4.53
CA THR A 129 12.49 14.05 5.83
C THR A 129 11.38 13.21 6.42
N GLY A 130 11.76 12.15 7.14
CA GLY A 130 10.84 11.33 7.93
C GLY A 130 10.38 11.96 9.24
N LEU A 131 10.85 13.16 9.61
CA LEU A 131 10.39 13.86 10.83
C LEU A 131 8.88 14.05 10.84
N ASP A 132 8.25 13.77 12.00
CA ASP A 132 6.84 14.07 12.24
C ASP A 132 6.55 15.55 11.96
N PRO A 133 5.55 15.88 11.12
CA PRO A 133 5.26 17.25 10.74
C PRO A 133 4.67 18.07 11.89
N ILE A 134 5.26 19.22 12.18
CA ILE A 134 4.81 20.17 13.20
C ILE A 134 4.34 21.50 12.61
N ALA A 135 4.45 21.66 11.30
CA ALA A 135 4.11 22.87 10.57
C ALA A 135 3.43 22.52 9.23
N ILE A 136 2.93 23.55 8.58
CA ILE A 136 2.45 23.46 7.19
C ILE A 136 3.54 24.04 6.28
N SER A 137 4.02 23.21 5.35
CA SER A 137 4.81 23.65 4.19
C SER A 137 3.88 23.97 3.02
N LYS A 138 4.30 24.78 2.06
CA LYS A 138 3.47 25.10 0.90
C LYS A 138 4.23 24.84 -0.40
N ASP A 139 3.56 24.14 -1.31
CA ASP A 139 4.02 23.97 -2.68
C ASP A 139 2.94 24.38 -3.66
N ASN A 140 3.17 25.47 -4.44
CA ASN A 140 2.21 26.02 -5.42
C ASN A 140 0.77 26.17 -4.87
N GLY A 141 0.64 26.57 -3.58
CA GLY A 141 -0.66 26.74 -2.92
C GLY A 141 -1.25 25.49 -2.32
N VAL A 142 -0.62 24.33 -2.47
CA VAL A 142 -0.97 23.09 -1.79
C VAL A 142 -0.31 23.08 -0.41
N ASP A 143 -1.10 22.76 0.63
CA ASP A 143 -0.61 22.61 2.00
C ASP A 143 0.01 21.22 2.16
N LEU A 144 1.28 21.16 2.52
CA LEU A 144 2.05 19.93 2.70
C LEU A 144 2.52 19.78 4.15
N PRO A 145 2.81 18.54 4.61
CA PRO A 145 3.44 18.30 5.90
C PRO A 145 4.80 19.00 5.98
N GLY A 146 5.03 19.75 7.05
CA GLY A 146 6.28 20.52 7.25
C GLY A 146 6.99 20.13 8.54
N ALA A 147 8.29 19.82 8.43
CA ALA A 147 9.15 19.53 9.58
C ALA A 147 9.65 20.79 10.28
N SER A 148 10.18 20.62 11.51
CA SER A 148 10.87 21.68 12.27
C SER A 148 12.10 22.23 11.55
N THR A 149 12.72 21.45 10.67
CA THR A 149 13.89 21.83 9.85
C THR A 149 13.53 22.68 8.64
N GLY A 150 12.22 22.91 8.39
CA GLY A 150 11.70 23.56 7.19
C GLY A 150 11.79 22.68 5.93
N ALA A 151 12.04 21.37 6.06
CA ALA A 151 11.88 20.40 5.01
C ALA A 151 10.41 19.96 4.90
N VAL A 152 10.04 19.39 3.76
CA VAL A 152 8.78 18.67 3.63
C VAL A 152 8.92 17.34 4.36
N SER A 153 8.00 17.05 5.30
CA SER A 153 7.90 15.74 5.95
C SER A 153 7.21 14.78 5.00
N LEU A 154 7.70 13.55 4.96
CA LEU A 154 7.14 12.48 4.14
C LEU A 154 7.25 11.15 4.89
N ASP A 155 6.15 10.44 4.98
CA ASP A 155 6.05 9.04 5.43
C ASP A 155 5.56 8.22 4.24
N PRO A 156 6.48 7.85 3.32
CA PRO A 156 6.09 7.29 2.03
C PRO A 156 5.74 5.82 2.18
N GLU A 157 4.59 5.39 1.62
CA GLU A 157 4.07 4.04 1.79
C GLU A 157 4.00 3.25 0.47
N ALA A 158 3.26 3.70 -0.53
CA ALA A 158 3.23 3.03 -1.83
C ALA A 158 3.97 3.80 -2.91
N ILE A 159 4.49 3.07 -3.91
CA ILE A 159 5.19 3.62 -5.07
C ILE A 159 4.68 3.00 -6.36
N VAL A 160 4.30 3.83 -7.32
CA VAL A 160 3.91 3.44 -8.67
C VAL A 160 4.82 4.15 -9.68
N ARG A 161 5.54 3.36 -10.51
CA ARG A 161 6.30 3.90 -11.62
C ARG A 161 5.40 4.07 -12.84
N LEU A 162 5.37 5.27 -13.40
CA LEU A 162 4.63 5.59 -14.63
C LEU A 162 5.42 5.15 -15.87
N SER A 163 4.75 5.15 -17.02
CA SER A 163 5.34 4.71 -18.30
C SER A 163 6.50 5.58 -18.79
N ASP A 164 6.54 6.85 -18.39
CA ASP A 164 7.64 7.78 -18.69
C ASP A 164 8.81 7.69 -17.70
N GLY A 165 8.68 6.81 -16.68
CA GLY A 165 9.67 6.58 -15.63
C GLY A 165 9.48 7.43 -14.39
N SER A 166 8.61 8.43 -14.39
CA SER A 166 8.26 9.22 -13.22
C SER A 166 7.52 8.37 -12.17
N LEU A 167 7.39 8.87 -10.93
CA LEU A 167 6.93 8.10 -9.79
C LEU A 167 5.73 8.79 -9.15
N MET A 168 4.69 8.01 -8.83
CA MET A 168 3.65 8.42 -7.90
C MET A 168 3.92 7.77 -6.54
N ILE A 169 3.85 8.52 -5.46
CA ILE A 169 4.11 8.04 -4.09
C ILE A 169 2.97 8.51 -3.20
N SER A 170 2.41 7.59 -2.39
CA SER A 170 1.44 7.90 -1.34
C SER A 170 2.15 8.29 -0.04
N ASP A 171 1.47 9.07 0.80
CA ASP A 171 2.01 9.60 2.05
C ASP A 171 1.05 9.36 3.22
N GLU A 172 1.59 8.83 4.30
CA GLU A 172 0.82 8.58 5.52
C GLU A 172 0.63 9.83 6.37
N TYR A 173 1.59 10.77 6.35
CA TYR A 173 1.46 12.03 7.10
C TYR A 173 0.35 12.93 6.53
N GLY A 174 0.45 13.22 5.23
CA GLY A 174 -0.39 14.21 4.59
C GLY A 174 -1.70 13.71 4.00
N PRO A 175 -2.05 12.42 4.04
CA PRO A 175 -2.75 11.59 3.06
C PRO A 175 -2.71 12.22 1.65
N THR A 176 -1.48 12.43 1.17
CA THR A 176 -1.19 13.13 -0.09
C THR A 176 -0.68 12.14 -1.13
N ILE A 177 -0.95 12.40 -2.41
CA ILE A 177 -0.31 11.69 -3.52
C ILE A 177 0.69 12.66 -4.15
N TYR A 178 1.96 12.26 -4.17
CA TYR A 178 3.04 13.04 -4.77
C TYR A 178 3.42 12.49 -6.14
N HIS A 179 3.72 13.37 -7.08
CA HIS A 179 4.36 13.05 -8.36
C HIS A 179 5.81 13.52 -8.34
N PHE A 180 6.74 12.59 -8.61
CA PHE A 180 8.19 12.85 -8.69
C PHE A 180 8.71 12.51 -10.06
N THR A 181 9.83 13.14 -10.46
CA THR A 181 10.61 12.70 -11.63
C THR A 181 11.19 11.29 -11.38
N ALA A 182 11.73 10.66 -12.40
CA ALA A 182 12.42 9.37 -12.29
C ALA A 182 13.63 9.40 -11.33
N GLU A 183 14.19 10.57 -11.06
CA GLU A 183 15.32 10.79 -10.16
C GLU A 183 14.89 11.19 -8.74
N GLY A 184 13.57 11.21 -8.44
CA GLY A 184 13.03 11.49 -7.11
C GLY A 184 12.86 12.99 -6.80
N LYS A 185 12.78 13.87 -7.81
CA LYS A 185 12.49 15.28 -7.59
C LYS A 185 10.99 15.55 -7.67
N LEU A 186 10.41 16.23 -6.67
CA LEU A 186 8.99 16.60 -6.63
C LEU A 186 8.58 17.44 -7.85
N VAL A 187 7.48 17.05 -8.48
CA VAL A 187 6.81 17.75 -9.59
C VAL A 187 5.50 18.37 -9.10
N SER A 188 4.63 17.58 -8.48
CA SER A 188 3.32 18.03 -7.99
C SER A 188 2.85 17.21 -6.80
N ALA A 189 1.80 17.70 -6.11
CA ALA A 189 1.15 17.02 -5.00
C ALA A 189 -0.36 17.19 -5.10
N THR A 190 -1.12 16.15 -4.80
CA THR A 190 -2.59 16.13 -4.78
C THR A 190 -3.09 15.78 -3.40
N LEU A 191 -3.88 16.68 -2.79
CA LEU A 191 -4.59 16.42 -1.55
C LEU A 191 -5.93 15.72 -1.84
N PRO A 192 -6.40 14.83 -0.94
CA PRO A 192 -7.71 14.21 -1.04
C PRO A 192 -8.83 15.19 -0.63
N PRO A 193 -10.12 14.75 -0.73
CA PRO A 193 -11.24 15.47 -0.14
C PRO A 193 -11.07 15.77 1.36
N GLN A 194 -11.81 16.77 1.86
CA GLN A 194 -11.71 17.23 3.25
C GLN A 194 -11.93 16.12 4.28
N ALA A 195 -12.75 15.12 3.96
CA ALA A 195 -13.02 13.98 4.83
C ALA A 195 -11.76 13.21 5.29
N PHE A 196 -10.66 13.31 4.55
CA PHE A 196 -9.39 12.61 4.82
C PHE A 196 -8.40 13.45 5.61
N LEU A 197 -8.52 14.78 5.54
CA LEU A 197 -7.54 15.71 6.09
C LEU A 197 -7.62 15.75 7.63
N PRO A 198 -6.48 15.54 8.33
CA PRO A 198 -6.46 15.52 9.80
C PRO A 198 -6.62 16.92 10.37
N MET A 199 -7.70 17.14 11.12
CA MET A 199 -8.01 18.42 11.73
C MET A 199 -7.86 18.35 13.25
N ARG A 200 -7.21 19.37 13.83
CA ARG A 200 -7.09 19.58 15.27
C ARG A 200 -7.51 21.01 15.60
N LYS A 201 -8.45 21.19 16.51
CA LYS A 201 -9.02 22.51 16.88
C LYS A 201 -9.46 23.33 15.66
N GLY A 202 -10.08 22.64 14.68
CA GLY A 202 -10.55 23.26 13.45
C GLY A 202 -9.47 23.68 12.45
N ALA A 203 -8.20 23.36 12.68
CA ALA A 203 -7.08 23.63 11.77
C ALA A 203 -6.46 22.34 11.24
N LEU A 204 -5.95 22.39 9.99
CA LEU A 204 -5.18 21.31 9.39
C LEU A 204 -3.88 21.08 10.18
N ASN A 205 -3.63 19.83 10.55
CA ASN A 205 -2.44 19.46 11.30
C ASN A 205 -2.02 18.02 10.99
N PHE A 206 -0.93 17.87 10.27
CA PHE A 206 -0.43 16.61 9.73
C PHE A 206 0.37 15.74 10.70
N SER A 207 0.61 16.17 11.97
CA SER A 207 1.35 15.36 12.93
C SER A 207 0.74 13.96 13.08
N SER A 208 1.60 12.95 13.18
CA SER A 208 1.23 11.56 13.50
C SER A 208 1.37 11.25 15.00
N ASN A 209 1.59 12.26 15.84
CA ASN A 209 1.79 12.14 17.29
C ASN A 209 3.02 11.29 17.67
N ASN A 210 4.02 11.25 16.79
CA ASN A 210 5.33 10.63 17.06
C ASN A 210 6.47 11.63 16.84
N PRO A 211 6.47 12.77 17.57
CA PRO A 211 7.47 13.81 17.36
C PRO A 211 8.87 13.28 17.67
N GLY A 212 9.83 13.73 16.89
CA GLY A 212 11.25 13.49 17.17
C GLY A 212 11.70 14.10 18.48
N ALA A 213 12.94 13.82 18.89
CA ALA A 213 13.50 14.28 20.16
C ALA A 213 13.31 15.80 20.34
N ASN A 214 12.76 16.19 21.49
CA ASN A 214 12.49 17.58 21.89
C ASN A 214 11.43 18.34 21.08
N ALA A 215 10.70 17.70 20.19
CA ALA A 215 9.57 18.32 19.52
C ALA A 215 8.27 18.16 20.37
N PRO A 216 7.38 19.16 20.39
CA PRO A 216 6.14 19.08 21.15
C PRO A 216 5.17 18.10 20.47
N LYS A 217 4.43 17.35 21.27
CA LYS A 217 3.27 16.61 20.79
C LYS A 217 2.17 17.55 20.30
N PRO A 218 1.36 17.14 19.33
CA PRO A 218 0.19 17.92 18.91
C PRO A 218 -0.85 18.01 20.03
N ASP A 219 -1.66 19.06 20.02
CA ASP A 219 -2.76 19.26 20.98
C ASP A 219 -4.08 19.58 20.23
N PRO A 220 -5.09 18.69 20.28
CA PRO A 220 -5.11 17.37 20.94
C PRO A 220 -4.16 16.37 20.29
N GLU A 221 -3.74 15.33 21.03
CA GLU A 221 -2.85 14.31 20.53
C GLU A 221 -3.43 13.57 19.29
N ASP A 222 -4.72 13.28 19.31
CA ASP A 222 -5.45 12.70 18.18
C ASP A 222 -6.17 13.77 17.36
N PRO A 223 -6.23 13.64 16.02
CA PRO A 223 -7.10 14.51 15.20
C PRO A 223 -8.56 14.29 15.54
N GLU A 224 -9.36 15.35 15.40
CA GLU A 224 -10.82 15.32 15.62
C GLU A 224 -11.55 14.69 14.42
N THR A 225 -11.05 14.94 13.21
CA THR A 225 -11.56 14.40 11.94
C THR A 225 -10.41 14.07 11.00
N GLY A 226 -10.70 13.38 9.91
CA GLY A 226 -9.72 12.96 8.90
C GLY A 226 -9.02 11.66 9.26
N ARG A 227 -7.84 11.43 8.69
CA ARG A 227 -7.03 10.24 8.97
C ARG A 227 -6.64 10.19 10.46
N GLN A 228 -6.45 9.03 10.99
CA GLN A 228 -5.88 8.84 12.32
C GLN A 228 -4.39 9.11 12.33
N ASN A 229 -3.80 9.25 13.53
CA ASN A 229 -2.34 9.28 13.66
C ASN A 229 -1.73 8.06 13.01
N ASN A 230 -0.73 8.26 12.15
CA ASN A 230 -0.02 7.19 11.46
C ASN A 230 -0.95 6.16 10.79
N GLN A 231 -2.00 6.63 10.10
CA GLN A 231 -2.91 5.80 9.30
C GLN A 231 -3.47 6.62 8.12
N GLY A 232 -2.57 7.17 7.33
CA GLY A 232 -2.86 7.92 6.12
C GLY A 232 -3.04 7.05 4.89
N PHE A 233 -2.57 7.52 3.74
CA PHE A 233 -2.56 6.72 2.53
C PHE A 233 -1.46 5.68 2.59
N GLU A 234 -1.85 4.43 2.41
CA GLU A 234 -0.99 3.27 2.30
C GLU A 234 -0.95 2.77 0.84
N GLY A 235 -1.59 1.63 0.58
CA GLY A 235 -1.58 0.99 -0.72
C GLY A 235 -2.10 1.87 -1.86
N MET A 236 -1.38 1.84 -2.97
CA MET A 236 -1.72 2.58 -4.19
C MET A 236 -1.36 1.78 -5.44
N ALA A 237 -2.27 1.70 -6.40
CA ALA A 237 -2.04 0.96 -7.64
C ALA A 237 -2.62 1.69 -8.86
N LEU A 238 -1.89 1.66 -9.98
CA LEU A 238 -2.33 2.20 -11.25
C LEU A 238 -2.75 1.08 -12.19
N ASN A 239 -3.97 1.17 -12.71
CA ASN A 239 -4.38 0.33 -13.84
C ASN A 239 -3.84 0.95 -15.14
N PRO A 240 -2.86 0.31 -15.81
CA PRO A 240 -2.23 0.91 -16.98
C PRO A 240 -3.15 0.97 -18.21
N ALA A 241 -4.20 0.13 -18.27
CA ALA A 241 -5.15 0.11 -19.38
C ALA A 241 -6.17 1.25 -19.30
N THR A 242 -6.62 1.62 -18.10
CA THR A 242 -7.63 2.68 -17.88
C THR A 242 -7.04 3.98 -17.38
N GLN A 243 -5.76 3.99 -16.98
CA GLN A 243 -5.08 5.10 -16.31
C GLN A 243 -5.80 5.53 -15.02
N GLU A 244 -6.43 4.58 -14.34
CA GLU A 244 -7.06 4.79 -13.03
C GLU A 244 -6.06 4.47 -11.92
N LEU A 245 -5.77 5.47 -11.09
CA LEU A 245 -4.95 5.35 -9.89
C LEU A 245 -5.88 5.17 -8.69
N THR A 246 -5.80 4.01 -8.04
CA THR A 246 -6.52 3.74 -6.80
C THR A 246 -5.58 3.89 -5.62
N VAL A 247 -5.99 4.63 -4.59
CA VAL A 247 -5.28 4.75 -3.31
C VAL A 247 -6.26 4.47 -2.16
N VAL A 248 -5.80 3.79 -1.12
CA VAL A 248 -6.64 3.40 0.03
C VAL A 248 -6.02 3.92 1.32
N LEU A 249 -6.88 4.47 2.19
CA LEU A 249 -6.48 4.86 3.55
C LEU A 249 -6.22 3.59 4.39
N GLN A 250 -5.19 3.58 5.23
CA GLN A 250 -4.81 2.41 6.02
C GLN A 250 -5.96 1.87 6.87
N SER A 251 -6.76 2.76 7.49
CA SER A 251 -7.98 2.39 8.21
C SER A 251 -9.01 3.52 8.15
N ALA A 252 -10.19 3.32 8.75
CA ALA A 252 -11.26 4.31 8.72
C ALA A 252 -10.83 5.68 9.29
N THR A 253 -11.36 6.76 8.71
CA THR A 253 -11.20 8.11 9.26
C THR A 253 -11.76 8.21 10.68
N ARG A 254 -11.37 9.22 11.44
CA ARG A 254 -11.85 9.46 12.81
C ARG A 254 -13.37 9.49 12.90
N GLN A 255 -14.03 10.21 12.00
CA GLN A 255 -15.50 10.32 11.96
C GLN A 255 -16.20 9.03 11.54
N ASP A 256 -15.52 8.14 10.81
CA ASP A 256 -16.07 6.86 10.33
C ASP A 256 -15.82 5.68 11.30
N GLY A 257 -15.63 6.00 12.58
CA GLY A 257 -15.40 4.99 13.62
C GLY A 257 -13.94 4.68 13.89
N GLY A 258 -13.03 5.47 13.31
CA GLY A 258 -11.58 5.33 13.50
C GLY A 258 -11.09 5.57 14.93
N ASP A 259 -11.92 6.15 15.81
CA ASP A 259 -11.58 6.40 17.20
C ASP A 259 -11.35 5.15 18.06
N LYS A 260 -11.76 3.96 17.56
CA LYS A 260 -11.57 2.67 18.27
C LYS A 260 -11.05 1.57 17.34
N LYS A 261 -10.12 0.76 17.85
CA LYS A 261 -9.55 -0.39 17.12
C LYS A 261 -10.61 -1.39 16.61
N SER A 262 -11.77 -1.49 17.26
CA SER A 262 -12.85 -2.42 16.89
C SER A 262 -13.87 -1.87 15.89
N THR A 263 -13.85 -0.57 15.59
CA THR A 263 -14.83 0.08 14.70
C THR A 263 -14.23 0.70 13.45
N ARG A 264 -12.90 0.73 13.29
CA ARG A 264 -12.17 1.38 12.20
C ARG A 264 -12.07 0.57 10.90
N PHE A 265 -12.98 -0.37 10.66
CA PHE A 265 -12.91 -1.30 9.53
C PHE A 265 -13.50 -0.77 8.22
N ASN A 266 -14.35 0.26 8.23
CA ASN A 266 -14.86 0.87 7.00
C ASN A 266 -13.92 1.97 6.52
N THR A 267 -12.81 1.58 5.87
CA THR A 267 -11.89 2.54 5.26
C THR A 267 -12.41 3.03 3.92
N ARG A 268 -11.69 3.96 3.29
CA ARG A 268 -12.08 4.57 2.01
C ARG A 268 -11.00 4.41 0.96
N ALA A 269 -11.41 4.09 -0.27
CA ALA A 269 -10.60 4.08 -1.46
C ALA A 269 -10.98 5.25 -2.37
N LEU A 270 -9.99 5.97 -2.88
CA LEU A 270 -10.15 7.00 -3.89
C LEU A 270 -9.62 6.50 -5.23
N VAL A 271 -10.38 6.71 -6.29
CA VAL A 271 -10.00 6.38 -7.68
C VAL A 271 -9.86 7.67 -8.45
N TYR A 272 -8.66 7.91 -8.96
CA TYR A 272 -8.32 9.10 -9.74
C TYR A 272 -8.11 8.76 -11.22
N ASP A 273 -8.47 9.67 -12.10
CA ASP A 273 -7.96 9.74 -13.46
C ASP A 273 -6.53 10.29 -13.40
N ALA A 274 -5.56 9.46 -13.75
CA ALA A 274 -4.14 9.77 -13.75
C ALA A 274 -3.55 9.96 -15.17
N THR A 275 -4.39 10.23 -16.16
CA THR A 275 -3.93 10.59 -17.53
C THR A 275 -3.04 11.85 -17.54
N ASN A 276 -3.24 12.74 -16.56
CA ASN A 276 -2.33 13.82 -16.22
C ASN A 276 -1.87 13.67 -14.76
N PRO A 277 -0.69 13.12 -14.50
CA PRO A 277 -0.20 12.88 -13.13
C PRO A 277 0.05 14.17 -12.33
N ASP A 278 0.22 15.32 -13.01
CA ASP A 278 0.38 16.62 -12.35
C ASP A 278 -0.95 17.23 -11.85
N ALA A 279 -2.07 16.66 -12.27
CA ALA A 279 -3.41 17.17 -11.95
C ALA A 279 -4.41 16.00 -11.90
N LEU A 280 -4.27 15.12 -10.91
CA LEU A 280 -5.17 14.00 -10.68
C LEU A 280 -6.62 14.49 -10.52
N LYS A 281 -7.57 13.76 -11.12
CA LYS A 281 -9.00 14.08 -11.02
C LYS A 281 -9.73 12.94 -10.33
N LEU A 282 -10.35 13.23 -9.18
CA LEU A 282 -11.17 12.25 -8.48
C LEU A 282 -12.33 11.81 -9.37
N LYS A 283 -12.44 10.51 -9.62
CA LYS A 283 -13.51 9.85 -10.40
C LYS A 283 -14.52 9.15 -9.51
N ALA A 284 -14.02 8.49 -8.45
CA ALA A 284 -14.86 7.71 -7.56
C ALA A 284 -14.24 7.64 -6.15
N GLU A 285 -15.10 7.44 -5.17
CA GLU A 285 -14.77 7.11 -3.79
C GLU A 285 -15.64 5.96 -3.35
N TYR A 286 -15.03 4.93 -2.73
CA TYR A 286 -15.72 3.74 -2.26
C TYR A 286 -15.36 3.43 -0.81
N VAL A 287 -16.32 2.88 -0.07
CA VAL A 287 -16.03 2.29 1.24
C VAL A 287 -15.47 0.88 1.04
N VAL A 288 -14.34 0.59 1.68
CA VAL A 288 -13.70 -0.73 1.69
C VAL A 288 -13.81 -1.32 3.11
N PRO A 289 -14.52 -2.44 3.28
CA PRO A 289 -14.67 -3.07 4.58
C PRO A 289 -13.44 -3.93 4.89
N LEU A 290 -12.50 -3.39 5.67
CA LEU A 290 -11.29 -4.12 6.08
C LEU A 290 -11.63 -5.41 6.84
N PRO A 291 -10.85 -6.47 6.68
CA PRO A 291 -11.04 -7.72 7.40
C PRO A 291 -10.93 -7.54 8.91
N THR A 292 -11.63 -8.38 9.64
CA THR A 292 -11.56 -8.41 11.12
C THR A 292 -11.16 -9.81 11.60
N PHE A 293 -10.45 -9.85 12.71
CA PHE A 293 -10.01 -11.09 13.35
C PHE A 293 -10.23 -11.02 14.87
N LYS A 294 -10.04 -12.12 15.58
CA LYS A 294 -10.13 -12.19 17.04
C LYS A 294 -8.74 -12.34 17.65
N ASP A 295 -8.44 -11.52 18.68
CA ASP A 295 -7.27 -11.73 19.50
C ASP A 295 -7.47 -12.93 20.47
N ALA A 296 -6.46 -13.24 21.28
CA ALA A 296 -6.49 -14.34 22.23
C ALA A 296 -7.60 -14.19 23.29
N GLU A 297 -7.98 -12.96 23.60
CA GLU A 297 -9.07 -12.62 24.54
C GLU A 297 -10.45 -12.59 23.88
N GLY A 298 -10.54 -12.88 22.58
CA GLY A 298 -11.79 -12.88 21.80
C GLY A 298 -12.30 -11.51 21.38
N LYS A 299 -11.50 -10.45 21.55
CA LYS A 299 -11.80 -9.10 21.10
C LYS A 299 -11.67 -8.99 19.59
N THR A 300 -12.62 -8.30 18.94
CA THR A 300 -12.52 -8.01 17.50
C THR A 300 -11.52 -6.90 17.26
N LEU A 301 -10.56 -7.17 16.38
CA LEU A 301 -9.57 -6.22 15.85
C LEU A 301 -9.73 -6.12 14.34
N VAL A 302 -9.18 -5.06 13.76
CA VAL A 302 -9.20 -4.79 12.31
C VAL A 302 -7.81 -5.04 11.75
N ALA A 303 -7.73 -5.83 10.70
CA ALA A 303 -6.52 -5.96 9.89
C ALA A 303 -6.44 -4.74 8.97
N ALA A 304 -5.51 -3.85 9.26
CA ALA A 304 -5.27 -2.67 8.44
C ALA A 304 -4.74 -3.08 7.04
N GLN A 305 -5.12 -2.34 6.02
CA GLN A 305 -4.54 -2.58 4.70
C GLN A 305 -3.15 -1.95 4.62
N SER A 306 -2.28 -2.52 3.80
CA SER A 306 -0.90 -2.10 3.66
C SER A 306 -0.50 -1.87 2.20
N GLU A 307 -1.09 -2.57 1.22
CA GLU A 307 -0.69 -2.36 -0.17
C GLU A 307 -1.78 -2.77 -1.16
N LEU A 308 -1.71 -2.20 -2.35
CA LEU A 308 -2.50 -2.57 -3.52
C LEU A 308 -1.61 -3.03 -4.68
N ALA A 309 -2.10 -3.95 -5.49
CA ALA A 309 -1.52 -4.27 -6.78
C ALA A 309 -2.60 -4.54 -7.83
N VAL A 310 -2.29 -4.25 -9.11
CA VAL A 310 -3.20 -4.51 -10.23
C VAL A 310 -2.82 -5.82 -10.90
N LEU A 311 -3.81 -6.70 -11.09
CA LEU A 311 -3.70 -7.88 -11.93
C LEU A 311 -3.76 -7.49 -13.42
N PRO A 312 -3.22 -8.31 -14.35
CA PRO A 312 -3.24 -8.01 -15.79
C PRO A 312 -4.64 -7.78 -16.39
N ASP A 313 -5.68 -8.31 -15.76
CA ASP A 313 -7.08 -8.13 -16.15
C ASP A 313 -7.74 -6.88 -15.53
N GLY A 314 -6.99 -6.09 -14.79
CA GLY A 314 -7.43 -4.84 -14.17
C GLY A 314 -8.06 -4.98 -12.79
N ARG A 315 -8.23 -6.21 -12.27
CA ARG A 315 -8.68 -6.43 -10.88
C ARG A 315 -7.60 -6.02 -9.88
N LEU A 316 -8.02 -5.67 -8.67
CA LEU A 316 -7.13 -5.22 -7.61
C LEU A 316 -6.89 -6.32 -6.56
N LEU A 317 -5.64 -6.47 -6.15
CA LEU A 317 -5.27 -7.19 -4.94
C LEU A 317 -5.04 -6.19 -3.81
N LEU A 318 -5.47 -6.54 -2.60
CA LEU A 318 -5.31 -5.74 -1.38
C LEU A 318 -4.64 -6.61 -0.31
N LEU A 319 -3.50 -6.15 0.20
CA LEU A 319 -2.79 -6.77 1.31
C LEU A 319 -3.28 -6.17 2.63
N SER A 320 -3.60 -7.03 3.61
CA SER A 320 -3.97 -6.61 4.96
C SER A 320 -3.27 -7.47 6.00
N ARG A 321 -2.98 -6.90 7.15
CA ARG A 321 -2.28 -7.57 8.24
C ARG A 321 -2.74 -7.12 9.62
N ASP A 322 -2.48 -7.95 10.62
CA ASP A 322 -2.50 -7.54 12.02
C ASP A 322 -1.22 -6.74 12.35
N SER A 323 -1.17 -6.17 13.54
CA SER A 323 -0.05 -5.36 14.01
C SER A 323 0.46 -5.89 15.35
N ASN A 324 1.74 -5.69 15.60
CA ASN A 324 2.45 -6.09 16.83
C ASN A 324 2.62 -7.61 17.04
N ASN A 325 2.52 -8.41 15.97
CA ASN A 325 2.72 -9.87 16.02
C ASN A 325 3.67 -10.31 14.91
N GLY A 326 4.71 -11.05 15.24
CA GLY A 326 5.71 -11.56 14.33
C GLY A 326 7.14 -11.37 14.86
N TRP A 327 8.12 -11.90 14.13
CA TRP A 327 9.53 -11.78 14.48
C TRP A 327 9.97 -10.31 14.56
N GLY A 328 10.75 -10.01 15.57
CA GLY A 328 11.34 -8.68 15.77
C GLY A 328 10.52 -7.73 16.63
N VAL A 329 9.24 -8.01 16.90
CA VAL A 329 8.39 -7.16 17.74
C VAL A 329 8.20 -7.80 19.10
N LYS A 330 7.22 -8.69 19.26
CA LYS A 330 6.93 -9.37 20.52
C LYS A 330 7.14 -10.88 20.46
N GLY A 331 7.49 -11.38 19.28
CA GLY A 331 7.61 -12.82 19.04
C GLY A 331 6.28 -13.57 19.10
N ASP A 332 5.16 -12.87 18.96
CA ASP A 332 3.83 -13.48 18.95
C ASP A 332 3.47 -13.97 17.55
N THR A 333 2.64 -14.99 17.49
CA THR A 333 2.10 -15.51 16.24
C THR A 333 1.15 -14.50 15.60
N SER A 334 1.34 -14.16 14.33
CA SER A 334 0.38 -13.35 13.60
C SER A 334 -0.95 -14.07 13.46
N LEU A 335 -2.02 -13.35 13.68
CA LEU A 335 -3.39 -13.84 13.57
C LEU A 335 -4.01 -13.55 12.20
N TYR A 336 -3.44 -12.62 11.46
CA TYR A 336 -3.96 -12.20 10.15
C TYR A 336 -2.89 -11.58 9.26
N ARG A 337 -2.56 -12.22 8.15
CA ARG A 337 -1.80 -11.67 7.01
C ARG A 337 -2.37 -12.27 5.73
N ARG A 338 -3.01 -11.46 4.89
CA ARG A 338 -3.72 -11.99 3.72
C ARG A 338 -3.72 -11.03 2.56
N VAL A 339 -3.69 -11.58 1.34
CA VAL A 339 -4.01 -10.86 0.11
C VAL A 339 -5.44 -11.23 -0.30
N ASP A 340 -6.27 -10.22 -0.46
CA ASP A 340 -7.66 -10.35 -0.90
C ASP A 340 -7.84 -9.73 -2.30
N LEU A 341 -8.77 -10.24 -3.09
CA LEU A 341 -9.27 -9.57 -4.29
C LEU A 341 -10.23 -8.46 -3.86
N LEU A 342 -9.95 -7.23 -4.25
CA LEU A 342 -10.82 -6.07 -4.03
C LEU A 342 -11.69 -5.82 -5.26
N ASP A 343 -13.01 -5.82 -5.07
CA ASP A 343 -14.01 -5.63 -6.11
C ASP A 343 -14.94 -4.47 -5.78
N PHE A 344 -14.98 -3.48 -6.65
CA PHE A 344 -15.89 -2.33 -6.57
C PHE A 344 -17.22 -2.54 -7.28
N ALA A 345 -17.45 -3.71 -7.92
CA ALA A 345 -18.70 -3.97 -8.64
C ALA A 345 -19.91 -3.92 -7.70
N GLY A 346 -20.83 -3.02 -8.00
CA GLY A 346 -22.03 -2.77 -7.18
C GLY A 346 -21.80 -1.94 -5.92
N ALA A 347 -20.56 -1.49 -5.66
CA ALA A 347 -20.29 -0.53 -4.59
C ALA A 347 -20.83 0.86 -4.94
N THR A 348 -21.27 1.60 -3.93
CA THR A 348 -21.77 2.96 -4.10
C THR A 348 -20.60 3.93 -4.27
N ASN A 349 -20.54 4.63 -5.39
CA ASN A 349 -19.62 5.76 -5.55
C ASN A 349 -20.15 6.95 -4.74
N ILE A 350 -19.40 7.36 -3.72
CA ILE A 350 -19.74 8.48 -2.83
C ILE A 350 -18.96 9.77 -3.14
N ALA A 351 -18.12 9.79 -4.17
CA ALA A 351 -17.40 10.99 -4.60
C ALA A 351 -18.38 12.11 -5.00
N GLY A 352 -18.07 13.35 -4.65
CA GLY A 352 -18.88 14.53 -4.93
C GLY A 352 -20.15 14.62 -4.06
N THR A 353 -20.30 13.78 -3.04
CA THR A 353 -21.42 13.82 -2.09
C THR A 353 -21.05 14.53 -0.80
N GLU A 354 -21.98 14.61 0.15
CA GLU A 354 -21.73 15.19 1.47
C GLU A 354 -20.69 14.41 2.30
N PHE A 355 -20.36 13.16 1.90
CA PHE A 355 -19.34 12.32 2.54
C PHE A 355 -17.91 12.78 2.21
N ASP A 356 -17.69 13.56 1.15
CA ASP A 356 -16.38 14.18 0.84
C ASP A 356 -16.02 15.29 1.85
N GLY A 357 -17.01 15.79 2.58
CA GLY A 357 -16.85 16.76 3.66
C GLY A 357 -16.69 16.07 5.02
N LEU A 358 -17.34 16.67 6.04
CA LEU A 358 -17.25 16.18 7.42
C LEU A 358 -18.39 15.21 7.81
N LYS A 359 -19.34 14.92 6.93
CA LYS A 359 -20.38 13.92 7.20
C LYS A 359 -19.76 12.52 7.23
N PRO A 360 -19.88 11.79 8.36
CA PRO A 360 -19.38 10.44 8.42
C PRO A 360 -20.18 9.50 7.52
N VAL A 361 -19.49 8.62 6.78
CA VAL A 361 -20.14 7.54 6.01
C VAL A 361 -20.39 6.30 6.86
N ALA A 362 -19.62 6.13 7.93
CA ALA A 362 -19.72 4.99 8.84
C ALA A 362 -19.57 5.38 10.32
N PRO A 363 -20.46 6.23 10.88
CA PRO A 363 -20.34 6.69 12.25
C PRO A 363 -20.29 5.50 13.23
N LYS A 364 -19.25 5.48 14.10
CA LYS A 364 -18.99 4.37 15.05
C LYS A 364 -18.84 3.00 14.35
N GLY A 365 -18.38 2.99 13.09
CA GLY A 365 -18.22 1.80 12.28
C GLY A 365 -19.52 1.26 11.67
N GLN A 366 -20.65 1.94 11.80
CA GLN A 366 -21.92 1.55 11.15
C GLN A 366 -22.06 2.26 9.81
N LEU A 367 -21.98 1.50 8.73
CA LEU A 367 -22.11 2.03 7.38
C LEU A 367 -23.51 2.62 7.17
N ASP A 368 -23.58 3.79 6.53
CA ASP A 368 -24.84 4.43 6.14
C ASP A 368 -25.66 3.49 5.25
N ALA A 369 -26.96 3.36 5.52
CA ALA A 369 -27.84 2.41 4.84
C ALA A 369 -27.99 2.68 3.32
N SER A 370 -27.66 3.87 2.85
CA SER A 370 -27.67 4.24 1.43
C SER A 370 -26.41 3.80 0.68
N VAL A 371 -25.37 3.31 1.39
CA VAL A 371 -24.06 2.99 0.85
C VAL A 371 -23.83 1.48 0.83
N THR A 372 -23.48 0.95 -0.32
CA THR A 372 -22.98 -0.42 -0.49
C THR A 372 -21.46 -0.37 -0.54
N ALA A 373 -20.79 -1.09 0.36
CA ALA A 373 -19.33 -1.17 0.37
C ALA A 373 -18.79 -2.07 -0.74
N ALA A 374 -17.51 -1.92 -1.06
CA ALA A 374 -16.76 -2.85 -1.89
C ALA A 374 -16.71 -4.26 -1.28
N LYS A 375 -16.25 -5.24 -2.04
CA LYS A 375 -16.13 -6.63 -1.58
C LYS A 375 -14.67 -7.05 -1.52
N LEU A 376 -14.33 -7.83 -0.50
CA LEU A 376 -13.04 -8.51 -0.38
C LEU A 376 -13.27 -10.02 -0.46
N THR A 377 -12.41 -10.70 -1.23
CA THR A 377 -12.43 -12.17 -1.35
C THR A 377 -11.01 -12.69 -1.18
N ALA A 378 -10.80 -13.60 -0.22
CA ALA A 378 -9.48 -14.13 0.11
C ALA A 378 -8.82 -14.86 -1.07
N VAL A 379 -7.52 -14.59 -1.31
CA VAL A 379 -6.71 -15.18 -2.38
C VAL A 379 -5.47 -15.87 -1.81
N ILE A 380 -4.66 -15.18 -1.01
CA ILE A 380 -3.44 -15.74 -0.39
C ILE A 380 -3.56 -15.60 1.13
N ASP A 381 -3.44 -16.71 1.86
CA ASP A 381 -3.19 -16.72 3.30
C ASP A 381 -1.67 -16.86 3.54
N MET A 382 -1.04 -15.78 3.97
CA MET A 382 0.41 -15.76 4.21
C MET A 382 0.79 -16.45 5.52
N ASN A 383 -0.16 -16.78 6.38
CA ASN A 383 0.06 -17.50 7.63
C ASN A 383 -0.05 -19.03 7.46
N ASP A 384 -0.21 -19.53 6.22
CA ASP A 384 -0.24 -20.97 5.96
C ASP A 384 1.15 -21.61 6.18
N ASN A 385 1.33 -22.23 7.34
CA ASN A 385 2.57 -22.90 7.71
C ASN A 385 2.96 -24.06 6.76
N ALA A 386 2.03 -24.68 6.05
CA ALA A 386 2.35 -25.70 5.06
C ALA A 386 3.02 -25.10 3.82
N GLU A 387 2.60 -23.92 3.42
CA GLU A 387 3.25 -23.17 2.33
C GLU A 387 4.60 -22.59 2.79
N LEU A 388 4.66 -21.98 3.97
CA LEU A 388 5.87 -21.39 4.53
C LEU A 388 6.99 -22.42 4.73
N ALA A 389 6.65 -23.62 5.16
CA ALA A 389 7.61 -24.72 5.37
C ALA A 389 8.36 -25.13 4.08
N LYS A 390 7.84 -24.86 2.88
CA LYS A 390 8.52 -25.10 1.61
C LYS A 390 9.81 -24.28 1.47
N ALA A 391 9.92 -23.19 2.22
CA ALA A 391 11.07 -22.30 2.29
C ALA A 391 11.80 -22.34 3.64
N GLY A 392 11.43 -23.26 4.55
CA GLY A 392 11.96 -23.27 5.91
C GLY A 392 11.48 -22.12 6.78
N LEU A 393 10.33 -21.52 6.43
CA LEU A 393 9.66 -20.44 7.16
C LEU A 393 8.51 -20.97 7.99
N HIS A 394 8.04 -20.16 8.93
CA HIS A 394 6.85 -20.44 9.75
C HIS A 394 6.22 -19.14 10.25
N ASN A 395 5.02 -19.25 10.78
CA ASN A 395 4.31 -18.20 11.53
C ASN A 395 4.12 -18.68 12.96
N GLY A 396 4.73 -17.98 13.91
CA GLY A 396 4.71 -18.33 15.32
C GLY A 396 5.92 -19.16 15.77
N ALA A 397 5.83 -19.74 16.98
CA ALA A 397 6.95 -20.43 17.62
C ALA A 397 7.56 -21.59 16.79
N PRO A 398 8.91 -21.78 16.84
CA PRO A 398 9.87 -20.99 17.63
C PRO A 398 10.06 -19.58 17.05
N HIS A 399 10.17 -18.58 17.92
CA HIS A 399 10.36 -17.19 17.47
C HIS A 399 11.83 -16.98 17.14
N ASP A 400 12.17 -17.18 15.88
CA ASP A 400 13.52 -17.06 15.31
C ASP A 400 13.48 -16.43 13.91
N ALA A 401 14.63 -16.33 13.25
CA ALA A 401 14.73 -15.76 11.91
C ALA A 401 13.92 -16.50 10.81
N GLY A 402 13.35 -17.65 11.10
CA GLY A 402 12.40 -18.37 10.23
C GLY A 402 10.96 -17.92 10.43
N ASP A 403 10.64 -17.29 11.57
CA ASP A 403 9.31 -16.71 11.82
C ASP A 403 9.12 -15.44 11.00
N LEU A 404 7.94 -15.30 10.41
CA LEU A 404 7.63 -14.11 9.60
C LEU A 404 7.58 -12.86 10.48
N SER A 405 8.19 -11.77 10.00
CA SER A 405 8.14 -10.45 10.65
C SER A 405 6.71 -9.87 10.67
N GLU A 406 6.51 -8.78 11.41
CA GLU A 406 5.21 -8.13 11.56
C GLU A 406 4.70 -7.53 10.24
N LYS A 407 5.45 -6.57 9.68
CA LYS A 407 4.98 -5.63 8.66
C LYS A 407 5.22 -6.18 7.25
N TRP A 408 4.18 -6.68 6.59
CA TRP A 408 4.17 -7.03 5.17
C TRP A 408 3.38 -5.96 4.45
N GLU A 409 4.06 -5.12 3.64
CA GLU A 409 3.52 -3.83 3.21
C GLU A 409 3.75 -3.51 1.74
N SER A 410 4.46 -4.34 0.98
CA SER A 410 4.63 -4.07 -0.45
C SER A 410 4.28 -5.25 -1.33
N MET A 411 3.79 -4.96 -2.54
CA MET A 411 3.31 -5.98 -3.46
C MET A 411 3.59 -5.60 -4.92
N GLY A 412 4.11 -6.56 -5.70
CA GLY A 412 4.29 -6.43 -7.14
C GLY A 412 3.74 -7.63 -7.89
N VAL A 413 3.14 -7.41 -9.05
CA VAL A 413 2.57 -8.48 -9.89
C VAL A 413 3.32 -8.53 -11.22
N VAL A 414 3.77 -9.73 -11.60
CA VAL A 414 4.51 -9.98 -12.85
C VAL A 414 4.02 -11.25 -13.55
N PRO A 415 4.14 -11.38 -14.87
CA PRO A 415 3.74 -12.60 -15.57
C PRO A 415 4.64 -13.80 -15.20
N ALA A 416 4.03 -14.98 -15.04
CA ALA A 416 4.78 -16.22 -14.82
C ALA A 416 5.40 -16.79 -16.11
N PHE A 417 5.05 -16.27 -17.29
CA PHE A 417 5.53 -16.73 -18.61
C PHE A 417 5.46 -18.26 -18.77
N ASP A 418 4.38 -18.86 -18.25
CA ASP A 418 4.12 -20.30 -18.40
C ASP A 418 3.33 -20.54 -19.70
N PRO A 419 3.89 -21.30 -20.68
CA PRO A 419 3.18 -21.54 -21.93
C PRO A 419 1.90 -22.36 -21.77
N GLU A 420 1.81 -23.22 -20.74
CA GLU A 420 0.65 -24.05 -20.44
C GLU A 420 -0.42 -23.28 -19.68
N HIS A 421 -0.01 -22.25 -18.92
CA HIS A 421 -0.86 -21.37 -18.13
C HIS A 421 -0.48 -19.90 -18.37
N PRO A 422 -0.80 -19.34 -19.55
CA PRO A 422 -0.28 -18.03 -19.98
C PRO A 422 -0.81 -16.85 -19.18
N LYS A 423 -1.89 -17.04 -18.42
CA LYS A 423 -2.46 -16.01 -17.53
C LYS A 423 -1.93 -16.07 -16.10
N ASP A 424 -1.10 -17.08 -15.77
CA ASP A 424 -0.51 -17.16 -14.44
C ASP A 424 0.41 -15.98 -14.19
N VAL A 425 0.35 -15.49 -12.97
CA VAL A 425 1.20 -14.39 -12.48
C VAL A 425 2.00 -14.84 -11.26
N LEU A 426 3.10 -14.12 -11.01
CA LEU A 426 3.81 -14.17 -9.76
C LEU A 426 3.51 -12.89 -8.98
N VAL A 427 3.23 -13.05 -7.69
CA VAL A 427 3.00 -11.95 -6.75
C VAL A 427 4.19 -11.89 -5.81
N LEU A 428 4.96 -10.82 -5.91
CA LEU A 428 6.07 -10.51 -5.02
C LEU A 428 5.48 -9.74 -3.83
N ILE A 429 5.81 -10.15 -2.61
CA ILE A 429 5.36 -9.48 -1.39
C ILE A 429 6.58 -9.28 -0.49
N ALA A 430 6.88 -8.04 -0.09
CA ALA A 430 7.99 -7.77 0.81
C ALA A 430 7.51 -7.18 2.14
N ASN A 431 8.33 -7.40 3.18
CA ASN A 431 8.10 -6.78 4.46
C ASN A 431 8.82 -5.43 4.56
N ASP A 432 8.24 -4.50 5.29
CA ASP A 432 8.97 -3.45 5.96
C ASP A 432 9.58 -4.03 7.24
N ASN A 433 10.87 -3.81 7.46
CA ASN A 433 11.55 -4.31 8.65
C ASN A 433 11.68 -3.26 9.75
N ASP A 434 11.01 -2.09 9.64
CA ASP A 434 11.09 -0.97 10.59
C ASP A 434 12.53 -0.54 10.92
N PHE A 435 13.50 -0.80 10.04
CA PHE A 435 14.93 -0.61 10.29
C PHE A 435 15.45 -1.38 11.51
N LEU A 436 14.75 -2.45 11.93
CA LEU A 436 15.10 -3.20 13.14
C LEU A 436 16.37 -4.02 12.92
N THR A 437 17.48 -3.53 13.49
CA THR A 437 18.75 -4.25 13.51
C THR A 437 19.54 -3.91 14.77
N THR A 438 20.30 -4.87 15.25
CA THR A 438 21.21 -4.68 16.39
C THR A 438 22.44 -3.84 16.05
N ARG A 439 22.63 -3.48 14.76
CA ARG A 439 23.77 -2.73 14.22
C ARG A 439 23.32 -1.61 13.27
N GLY A 440 22.31 -0.83 13.70
CA GLY A 440 21.74 0.24 12.91
C GLY A 440 22.63 1.48 12.80
N HIS A 441 22.48 2.22 11.69
CA HIS A 441 23.09 3.53 11.48
C HIS A 441 22.15 4.41 10.69
N GLN A 442 21.81 5.57 11.18
CA GLN A 442 20.92 6.51 10.50
C GLN A 442 21.18 7.94 10.97
N VAL A 443 21.12 8.92 10.07
CA VAL A 443 21.33 10.35 10.35
C VAL A 443 22.66 10.59 11.09
N GLY A 444 23.73 9.89 10.66
CA GLY A 444 25.08 10.03 11.23
C GLY A 444 25.25 9.46 12.65
N ALA A 445 24.30 8.70 13.18
CA ALA A 445 24.36 8.07 14.48
C ALA A 445 24.06 6.57 14.41
N ASP A 446 24.75 5.80 15.27
CA ASP A 446 24.43 4.40 15.45
C ASP A 446 23.23 4.24 16.39
N TYR A 447 22.39 3.24 16.11
CA TYR A 447 21.30 2.82 16.97
C TYR A 447 21.26 1.30 17.11
N LYS A 448 20.50 0.80 18.07
CA LYS A 448 20.38 -0.62 18.34
C LYS A 448 18.93 -0.99 18.65
N ALA A 449 18.32 -1.80 17.78
CA ALA A 449 17.05 -2.45 18.08
C ALA A 449 17.24 -3.77 18.85
N ASP A 450 16.16 -4.35 19.35
CA ASP A 450 16.18 -5.59 20.15
C ASP A 450 16.42 -6.85 19.30
N ALA A 451 16.16 -6.80 17.99
CA ALA A 451 16.31 -7.92 17.07
C ALA A 451 16.84 -7.47 15.70
N ASP A 452 17.41 -8.42 14.96
CA ASP A 452 17.70 -8.25 13.54
C ASP A 452 16.51 -8.81 12.73
N VAL A 453 15.82 -7.96 11.97
CA VAL A 453 14.72 -8.31 11.08
C VAL A 453 15.16 -8.13 9.65
N ASP A 454 15.35 -9.24 8.93
CA ASP A 454 15.75 -9.21 7.53
C ASP A 454 14.65 -8.61 6.66
N THR A 455 15.03 -7.88 5.60
CA THR A 455 14.10 -7.57 4.51
C THR A 455 13.89 -8.83 3.67
N MET A 456 12.66 -9.28 3.54
CA MET A 456 12.28 -10.50 2.85
C MET A 456 11.37 -10.20 1.67
N VAL A 457 11.49 -11.01 0.61
CA VAL A 457 10.56 -11.04 -0.51
C VAL A 457 10.01 -12.47 -0.66
N LEU A 458 8.71 -12.64 -0.46
CA LEU A 458 7.99 -13.87 -0.77
C LEU A 458 7.42 -13.77 -2.19
N VAL A 459 7.51 -14.85 -2.96
CA VAL A 459 6.94 -14.90 -4.30
C VAL A 459 5.90 -16.02 -4.36
N TYR A 460 4.64 -15.65 -4.53
CA TYR A 460 3.52 -16.58 -4.73
C TYR A 460 3.14 -16.67 -6.20
N ARG A 461 2.63 -17.83 -6.63
CA ARG A 461 2.06 -17.99 -7.97
C ARG A 461 0.53 -17.99 -7.88
N LEU A 462 -0.13 -17.19 -8.72
CA LEU A 462 -1.57 -17.18 -8.89
C LEU A 462 -1.94 -17.60 -10.31
N SER A 463 -2.98 -18.43 -10.45
CA SER A 463 -3.64 -18.71 -11.72
C SER A 463 -4.86 -17.81 -11.87
N LEU A 464 -5.00 -17.19 -13.05
CA LEU A 464 -6.13 -16.34 -13.42
C LEU A 464 -7.03 -17.03 -14.45
N ASP A 465 -6.85 -18.35 -14.66
CA ASP A 465 -7.67 -19.19 -15.55
C ASP A 465 -8.94 -19.67 -14.86
#